data_2ef68e29ec12fbd8b7d7b736020ef8cc
#
_entry.id   2ef68e29ec12fbd8b7d7b736020ef8cc
#
_cell.length_a   1.000
_cell.length_b   1.000
_cell.length_c   1.000
_cell.angle_alpha   90.00
_cell.angle_beta   90.00
_cell.angle_gamma   90.00
#
_symmetry.space_group_name_H-M   'P 1'
#
loop_
_entity.id
_entity.type
_entity.pdbx_description
1 polymer ?
#
loop_
_entity_poly.entity_id
_entity_poly.type
_entity_poly.pdbx_seq_one_letter_code
_entity_poly.pdbx_strand_id
1 'polypeptide(L)'
;FGIKVAELSVGFDLEGGSALKTCLPPTHWKFAYYHQYADNNKKFAPTLALKIQNRQLRRDSEWNSLVCRTKIWELWKDIDDHYVFYNPLQPDLREVNIEPNFKQGVVLGNFKQNQAGVRPLPQGLEIVLFSNLFATFGDLILHASGFIYEDKGYIFTGHSGAGKSTLIRQFFNKPEFTVMGEDQVVLRFINNSFWVYGTPWHVDPRVCSPKGAPLEGIFFLKKEYKNQINSIRKIEGIEELLQTAFVPYYR
;
A
#
# COMPACT_ATOMS: atom_id res chain seq x y z
N PHE A 1 -6.34 11.31 11.69
CA PHE A 1 -6.85 10.72 10.44
C PHE A 1 -6.00 9.51 10.05
N GLY A 2 -6.43 8.76 9.07
CA GLY A 2 -5.66 7.63 8.59
C GLY A 2 -6.10 7.16 7.21
N ILE A 3 -5.43 6.12 6.74
CA ILE A 3 -5.70 5.44 5.47
C ILE A 3 -6.01 3.98 5.78
N LYS A 4 -7.11 3.47 5.23
CA LYS A 4 -7.51 2.07 5.34
C LYS A 4 -7.41 1.41 3.98
N VAL A 5 -6.61 0.37 3.86
CA VAL A 5 -6.43 -0.42 2.65
C VAL A 5 -6.64 -1.89 3.00
N ALA A 6 -7.54 -2.56 2.28
CA ALA A 6 -7.83 -3.99 2.47
C ALA A 6 -8.03 -4.36 3.95
N GLU A 7 -8.88 -3.63 4.65
CA GLU A 7 -9.20 -3.77 6.07
C GLU A 7 -8.06 -3.47 7.06
N LEU A 8 -6.81 -3.26 6.64
CA LEU A 8 -5.74 -2.78 7.50
C LEU A 8 -5.67 -1.25 7.46
N SER A 9 -5.43 -0.64 8.62
CA SER A 9 -5.45 0.82 8.76
C SER A 9 -4.15 1.36 9.34
N VAL A 10 -3.67 2.43 8.74
CA VAL A 10 -2.56 3.24 9.26
C VAL A 10 -3.14 4.56 9.73
N GLY A 11 -3.07 4.81 11.03
CA GLY A 11 -3.50 6.04 11.66
C GLY A 11 -2.35 7.02 11.83
N PHE A 12 -2.62 8.30 11.62
CA PHE A 12 -1.65 9.39 11.79
C PHE A 12 -2.11 10.33 12.89
N ASP A 13 -1.27 10.53 13.88
CA ASP A 13 -1.46 11.49 14.96
C ASP A 13 -0.38 12.58 14.92
N LEU A 14 -0.79 13.83 15.08
CA LEU A 14 0.08 15.00 15.00
C LEU A 14 0.45 15.43 16.41
N GLU A 15 1.70 15.34 16.77
CA GLU A 15 2.20 15.82 18.05
C GLU A 15 2.10 17.35 18.14
N GLY A 16 1.48 17.87 19.20
CA GLY A 16 1.43 19.31 19.49
C GLY A 16 0.27 20.07 18.87
N GLY A 17 -0.75 19.42 18.31
CA GLY A 17 -1.97 20.07 17.85
C GLY A 17 -1.80 21.13 16.75
N SER A 18 -0.60 21.22 16.16
CA SER A 18 -0.35 22.13 15.05
C SER A 18 -1.13 21.64 13.82
N ALA A 19 -1.92 22.55 13.23
CA ALA A 19 -2.75 22.27 12.06
C ALA A 19 -1.86 22.07 10.81
N LEU A 20 -1.09 21.00 10.77
CA LEU A 20 -0.52 20.51 9.53
C LEU A 20 -1.69 20.01 8.67
N LYS A 21 -2.13 20.83 7.74
CA LYS A 21 -3.11 20.41 6.73
C LYS A 21 -2.45 19.32 5.90
N THR A 22 -2.78 18.07 6.21
CA THR A 22 -2.32 16.94 5.43
C THR A 22 -3.08 16.91 4.12
N CYS A 23 -2.35 16.94 3.01
CA CYS A 23 -2.93 16.85 1.67
C CYS A 23 -2.82 15.41 1.18
N LEU A 24 -3.93 14.69 1.15
CA LEU A 24 -4.00 13.40 0.50
C LEU A 24 -4.28 13.59 -1.00
N PRO A 25 -3.65 12.81 -1.89
CA PRO A 25 -4.02 12.77 -3.30
C PRO A 25 -5.49 12.36 -3.47
N PRO A 26 -6.18 12.75 -4.56
CA PRO A 26 -7.56 12.39 -4.83
C PRO A 26 -7.83 10.88 -4.79
N THR A 27 -6.87 10.05 -5.21
CA THR A 27 -6.95 8.60 -5.13
C THR A 27 -7.07 8.09 -3.69
N HIS A 28 -6.45 8.76 -2.74
CA HIS A 28 -6.44 8.39 -1.32
C HIS A 28 -7.72 8.79 -0.58
N TRP A 29 -8.51 9.74 -1.09
CA TRP A 29 -9.73 10.18 -0.40
C TRP A 29 -10.73 9.05 -0.20
N LYS A 30 -10.82 8.12 -1.11
CA LYS A 30 -11.69 6.94 -1.01
C LYS A 30 -11.25 5.96 0.09
N PHE A 31 -10.00 6.04 0.52
CA PHE A 31 -9.38 5.19 1.52
C PHE A 31 -9.15 5.91 2.86
N ALA A 32 -9.39 7.23 2.89
CA ALA A 32 -9.21 8.05 4.07
C ALA A 32 -10.32 7.82 5.10
N TYR A 33 -9.98 7.83 6.37
CA TYR A 33 -10.91 7.85 7.49
C TYR A 33 -10.48 8.88 8.53
N TYR A 34 -11.44 9.39 9.30
CA TYR A 34 -11.23 10.38 10.34
C TYR A 34 -11.65 9.82 11.69
N HIS A 35 -10.78 9.86 12.69
CA HIS A 35 -11.04 9.33 14.03
C HIS A 35 -12.24 9.99 14.77
N GLN A 36 -12.63 11.19 14.35
CA GLN A 36 -13.70 11.97 15.02
C GLN A 36 -15.13 11.51 14.69
N TYR A 37 -15.31 10.68 13.68
CA TYR A 37 -16.62 10.17 13.24
C TYR A 37 -16.88 8.72 13.61
N ALA A 38 -16.06 8.12 14.47
CA ALA A 38 -16.39 6.83 15.05
C ALA A 38 -17.52 7.04 16.07
N ASP A 39 -18.68 6.65 15.64
CA ASP A 39 -19.93 6.66 16.41
C ASP A 39 -19.70 6.14 17.84
N ASN A 40 -20.17 6.92 18.82
CA ASN A 40 -20.29 6.64 20.23
C ASN A 40 -19.59 5.39 20.80
N ASN A 41 -18.47 5.62 21.53
CA ASN A 41 -17.83 4.69 22.50
C ASN A 41 -16.92 3.56 22.00
N LYS A 42 -16.64 3.38 20.73
CA LYS A 42 -15.51 2.50 20.33
C LYS A 42 -14.34 3.35 19.85
N LYS A 43 -13.28 3.47 20.66
CA LYS A 43 -11.99 3.99 20.20
C LYS A 43 -11.53 3.09 19.06
N PHE A 44 -11.58 3.61 17.83
CA PHE A 44 -11.01 2.92 16.67
C PHE A 44 -9.48 2.87 16.87
N ALA A 45 -8.93 1.69 17.09
CA ALA A 45 -7.48 1.48 17.14
C ALA A 45 -7.02 1.11 15.71
N PRO A 46 -6.13 1.90 15.09
CA PRO A 46 -5.56 1.53 13.80
C PRO A 46 -4.68 0.27 13.93
N THR A 47 -4.48 -0.44 12.82
CA THR A 47 -3.57 -1.59 12.77
C THR A 47 -2.13 -1.15 13.04
N LEU A 48 -1.74 0.00 12.49
CA LEU A 48 -0.48 0.68 12.76
C LEU A 48 -0.77 2.15 13.11
N ALA A 49 -0.33 2.60 14.28
CA ALA A 49 -0.42 3.99 14.73
C ALA A 49 0.91 4.71 14.51
N LEU A 50 0.90 5.80 13.75
CA LEU A 50 2.07 6.64 13.49
C LEU A 50 1.92 8.02 14.12
N LYS A 51 2.82 8.41 15.00
CA LYS A 51 2.96 9.79 15.49
C LYS A 51 3.80 10.59 14.51
N ILE A 52 3.34 11.79 14.15
CA ILE A 52 4.09 12.70 13.28
C ILE A 52 4.79 13.73 14.17
N GLN A 53 6.10 13.80 14.06
CA GLN A 53 6.92 14.72 14.83
C GLN A 53 7.74 15.61 13.90
N ASN A 54 7.70 16.93 14.17
CA ASN A 54 8.57 17.89 13.50
C ASN A 54 9.93 17.90 14.19
N ARG A 55 10.89 17.21 13.61
CA ARG A 55 12.27 17.19 14.11
C ARG A 55 13.26 17.32 12.96
N GLN A 56 14.40 17.92 13.26
CA GLN A 56 15.55 17.84 12.37
C GLN A 56 16.02 16.37 12.34
N LEU A 57 16.11 15.82 11.14
CA LEU A 57 16.53 14.42 10.95
C LEU A 57 17.92 14.24 11.56
N ARG A 58 18.08 13.32 12.47
CA ARG A 58 19.37 12.89 12.98
C ARG A 58 19.96 11.93 11.97
N ARG A 59 20.98 12.35 11.24
CA ARG A 59 21.70 11.46 10.35
C ARG A 59 22.58 10.50 11.13
N ASP A 60 22.45 9.21 10.82
CA ASP A 60 23.45 8.13 10.87
C ASP A 60 23.95 7.60 12.22
N SER A 61 23.82 8.28 13.37
CA SER A 61 24.47 7.80 14.60
C SER A 61 23.65 6.79 15.42
N GLU A 62 22.37 6.65 15.12
CA GLU A 62 21.44 5.77 15.86
C GLU A 62 21.02 4.53 15.06
N TRP A 63 21.38 4.46 13.76
CA TRP A 63 21.05 3.31 12.91
C TRP A 63 22.16 2.27 12.98
N ASN A 64 21.79 1.07 13.41
CA ASN A 64 22.76 0.04 13.73
C ASN A 64 23.16 -0.81 12.51
N SER A 65 22.18 -1.26 11.73
CA SER A 65 22.44 -2.16 10.60
C SER A 65 21.55 -1.86 9.39
N LEU A 66 22.18 -1.83 8.21
CA LEU A 66 21.47 -1.75 6.94
C LEU A 66 20.84 -3.11 6.62
N VAL A 67 19.52 -3.12 6.47
CA VAL A 67 18.75 -4.33 6.13
C VAL A 67 18.57 -4.45 4.61
N CYS A 68 18.18 -3.33 3.96
CA CYS A 68 17.96 -3.31 2.52
C CYS A 68 18.20 -1.92 1.96
N ARG A 69 18.79 -1.85 0.76
CA ARG A 69 18.99 -0.60 0.02
C ARG A 69 18.49 -0.74 -1.40
N THR A 70 17.69 0.22 -1.82
CA THR A 70 17.23 0.37 -3.21
C THR A 70 17.72 1.71 -3.76
N LYS A 71 17.36 2.04 -5.00
CA LYS A 71 17.66 3.37 -5.60
C LYS A 71 16.86 4.51 -4.96
N ILE A 72 15.76 4.21 -4.26
CA ILE A 72 14.79 5.22 -3.82
C ILE A 72 14.68 5.26 -2.29
N TRP A 73 14.86 4.14 -1.61
CA TRP A 73 14.70 4.05 -0.17
C TRP A 73 15.68 3.04 0.45
N GLU A 74 15.94 3.23 1.73
CA GLU A 74 16.74 2.36 2.57
C GLU A 74 15.92 1.89 3.76
N LEU A 75 16.18 0.67 4.20
CA LEU A 75 15.66 0.10 5.43
C LEU A 75 16.83 -0.23 6.34
N TRP A 76 16.78 0.31 7.54
CA TRP A 76 17.76 0.10 8.59
C TRP A 76 17.09 -0.49 9.83
N LYS A 77 17.88 -1.01 10.72
CA LYS A 77 17.50 -1.26 12.12
C LYS A 77 18.27 -0.33 13.02
N ASP A 78 17.58 0.19 14.05
CA ASP A 78 18.22 0.96 15.10
C ASP A 78 18.71 0.04 16.25
N ILE A 79 19.21 0.65 17.33
CA ILE A 79 19.74 -0.07 18.49
C ILE A 79 18.66 -0.86 19.26
N ASP A 80 17.41 -0.44 19.16
CA ASP A 80 16.24 -1.07 19.78
C ASP A 80 15.52 -2.06 18.85
N ASP A 81 16.17 -2.42 17.72
CA ASP A 81 15.67 -3.32 16.67
C ASP A 81 14.44 -2.78 15.92
N HIS A 82 14.14 -1.46 16.03
CA HIS A 82 13.09 -0.84 15.23
C HIS A 82 13.48 -0.79 13.75
N TYR A 83 12.49 -0.85 12.89
CA TYR A 83 12.66 -0.65 11.45
C TYR A 83 12.66 0.83 11.12
N VAL A 84 13.75 1.31 10.50
CA VAL A 84 13.93 2.70 10.07
C VAL A 84 13.83 2.76 8.56
N PHE A 85 12.70 3.26 8.05
CA PHE A 85 12.51 3.51 6.62
C PHE A 85 12.95 4.93 6.28
N TYR A 86 13.87 5.05 5.34
CA TYR A 86 14.47 6.32 4.97
C TYR A 86 14.53 6.49 3.45
N ASN A 87 14.34 7.73 2.96
CA ASN A 87 14.51 8.06 1.55
C ASN A 87 15.69 9.03 1.38
N PRO A 88 16.86 8.58 0.91
CA PRO A 88 18.05 9.41 0.78
C PRO A 88 17.93 10.48 -0.32
N LEU A 89 17.02 10.31 -1.29
CA LEU A 89 16.82 11.27 -2.39
C LEU A 89 15.97 12.48 -1.98
N GLN A 90 15.32 12.43 -0.82
CA GLN A 90 14.47 13.49 -0.31
C GLN A 90 14.87 13.82 1.14
N PRO A 91 15.99 14.49 1.35
CA PRO A 91 16.56 14.74 2.68
C PRO A 91 15.67 15.60 3.60
N ASP A 92 14.76 16.39 3.05
CA ASP A 92 13.75 17.14 3.83
C ASP A 92 12.55 16.26 4.23
N LEU A 93 12.53 15.02 3.78
CA LEU A 93 11.45 14.09 3.99
C LEU A 93 11.90 12.95 4.90
N ARG A 94 11.44 12.68 5.85
CA ARG A 94 10.82 11.67 6.67
C ARG A 94 11.59 10.38 6.77
N GLU A 95 12.00 10.19 7.92
CA GLU A 95 12.34 8.92 8.51
C GLU A 95 11.06 8.35 9.14
N VAL A 96 10.80 7.07 8.93
CA VAL A 96 9.70 6.38 9.58
C VAL A 96 10.27 5.26 10.43
N ASN A 97 10.20 5.44 11.75
CA ASN A 97 10.64 4.46 12.73
C ASN A 97 9.44 3.65 13.18
N ILE A 98 9.53 2.32 13.08
CA ILE A 98 8.43 1.41 13.41
C ILE A 98 8.93 0.34 14.36
N GLU A 99 8.16 0.10 15.41
CA GLU A 99 8.41 -1.02 16.31
C GLU A 99 8.42 -2.37 15.57
N PRO A 100 9.18 -3.37 16.03
CA PRO A 100 9.28 -4.68 15.39
C PRO A 100 7.93 -5.39 15.19
N ASN A 101 6.95 -5.10 16.05
CA ASN A 101 5.60 -5.67 16.00
C ASN A 101 4.66 -4.98 14.99
N PHE A 102 5.10 -3.90 14.33
CA PHE A 102 4.31 -3.09 13.39
C PHE A 102 3.00 -2.52 13.96
N LYS A 103 2.93 -2.25 15.25
CA LYS A 103 1.75 -1.63 15.88
C LYS A 103 1.86 -0.13 16.06
N GLN A 104 3.08 0.36 16.32
CA GLN A 104 3.35 1.76 16.55
C GLN A 104 4.61 2.21 15.83
N GLY A 105 4.69 3.52 15.58
CA GLY A 105 5.87 4.12 14.99
C GLY A 105 5.81 5.63 15.02
N VAL A 106 6.89 6.25 14.54
CA VAL A 106 7.05 7.70 14.48
C VAL A 106 7.49 8.11 13.07
N VAL A 107 6.84 9.11 12.52
CA VAL A 107 7.27 9.79 11.29
C VAL A 107 8.01 11.04 11.69
N LEU A 108 9.30 11.10 11.43
CA LEU A 108 10.15 12.25 11.67
C LEU A 108 10.34 13.04 10.38
N GLY A 109 10.30 14.37 10.46
CA GLY A 109 10.53 15.19 9.29
C GLY A 109 10.60 16.68 9.59
N ASN A 110 11.18 17.45 8.69
CA ASN A 110 11.19 18.90 8.75
C ASN A 110 9.91 19.43 8.08
N PHE A 111 8.83 19.53 8.86
CA PHE A 111 7.55 20.05 8.39
C PHE A 111 7.52 21.55 8.57
N LYS A 112 7.76 22.33 7.51
CA LYS A 112 7.67 23.79 7.56
C LYS A 112 6.23 24.20 7.87
N GLN A 113 6.04 25.03 8.92
CA GLN A 113 4.73 25.45 9.44
C GLN A 113 3.79 26.11 8.41
N ASN A 114 4.31 26.61 7.29
CA ASN A 114 3.57 27.34 6.26
C ASN A 114 3.34 26.55 4.96
N GLN A 115 3.71 25.28 4.87
CA GLN A 115 3.39 24.49 3.69
C GLN A 115 1.95 23.97 3.78
N ALA A 116 1.10 24.51 2.92
CA ALA A 116 -0.24 23.95 2.72
C ALA A 116 -0.11 22.49 2.27
N GLY A 117 -0.54 21.57 3.13
CA GLY A 117 -0.69 20.16 2.82
C GLY A 117 0.62 19.36 2.82
N VAL A 118 1.04 18.90 3.98
CA VAL A 118 2.13 17.93 4.10
C VAL A 118 1.59 16.52 4.05
N ARG A 119 1.97 15.77 3.02
CA ARG A 119 1.67 14.34 2.94
C ARG A 119 2.52 13.60 3.97
N PRO A 120 1.95 12.81 4.91
CA PRO A 120 2.72 12.17 5.98
C PRO A 120 3.77 11.20 5.44
N LEU A 121 3.41 10.45 4.40
CA LEU A 121 4.29 9.49 3.74
C LEU A 121 4.39 9.81 2.25
N PRO A 122 5.59 9.85 1.67
CA PRO A 122 5.76 9.89 0.21
C PRO A 122 5.22 8.59 -0.41
N GLN A 123 4.71 8.65 -1.63
CA GLN A 123 4.04 7.52 -2.29
C GLN A 123 4.86 6.23 -2.30
N GLY A 124 6.15 6.30 -2.62
CA GLY A 124 7.00 5.11 -2.63
C GLY A 124 7.16 4.48 -1.24
N LEU A 125 7.25 5.30 -0.20
CA LEU A 125 7.39 4.83 1.17
C LEU A 125 6.08 4.24 1.71
N GLU A 126 4.92 4.77 1.29
CA GLU A 126 3.63 4.16 1.63
C GLU A 126 3.53 2.71 1.16
N ILE A 127 3.87 2.44 -0.10
CA ILE A 127 3.82 1.09 -0.66
C ILE A 127 4.73 0.14 0.11
N VAL A 128 5.95 0.59 0.41
CA VAL A 128 6.91 -0.21 1.19
C VAL A 128 6.38 -0.48 2.59
N LEU A 129 5.84 0.54 3.26
CA LEU A 129 5.26 0.39 4.58
C LEU A 129 4.09 -0.60 4.59
N PHE A 130 3.14 -0.42 3.67
CA PHE A 130 1.99 -1.31 3.57
C PHE A 130 2.38 -2.73 3.16
N SER A 131 3.38 -2.93 2.28
CA SER A 131 3.84 -4.28 1.93
C SER A 131 4.42 -5.00 3.15
N ASN A 132 5.14 -4.30 4.01
CA ASN A 132 5.62 -4.85 5.27
C ASN A 132 4.48 -5.15 6.25
N LEU A 133 3.52 -4.24 6.36
CA LEU A 133 2.35 -4.44 7.21
C LEU A 133 1.53 -5.65 6.74
N PHE A 134 1.24 -5.77 5.45
CA PHE A 134 0.53 -6.92 4.89
C PHE A 134 1.27 -8.24 5.13
N ALA A 135 2.60 -8.24 4.96
CA ALA A 135 3.42 -9.43 5.22
C ALA A 135 3.31 -9.94 6.66
N THR A 136 3.02 -9.08 7.66
CA THR A 136 2.79 -9.54 9.05
C THR A 136 1.54 -10.42 9.19
N PHE A 137 0.62 -10.35 8.22
CA PHE A 137 -0.62 -11.11 8.18
C PHE A 137 -0.59 -12.24 7.13
N GLY A 138 0.53 -12.41 6.41
CA GLY A 138 0.65 -13.37 5.31
C GLY A 138 -0.06 -12.92 4.02
N ASP A 139 -0.34 -11.62 3.91
CA ASP A 139 -1.00 -11.00 2.76
C ASP A 139 0.02 -10.40 1.80
N LEU A 140 -0.36 -10.12 0.54
CA LEU A 140 0.52 -9.63 -0.51
C LEU A 140 -0.06 -8.42 -1.25
N ILE A 141 0.82 -7.49 -1.64
CA ILE A 141 0.53 -6.53 -2.71
C ILE A 141 1.04 -7.14 -4.01
N LEU A 142 0.25 -7.06 -5.08
CA LEU A 142 0.59 -7.56 -6.41
C LEU A 142 0.66 -6.40 -7.41
N HIS A 143 1.67 -6.41 -8.28
CA HIS A 143 1.67 -5.57 -9.48
C HIS A 143 0.68 -6.15 -10.50
N ALA A 144 -0.55 -5.76 -10.36
CA ALA A 144 -1.67 -6.31 -11.11
C ALA A 144 -2.78 -5.28 -11.27
N SER A 145 -3.63 -5.47 -12.26
CA SER A 145 -4.92 -4.80 -12.37
C SER A 145 -6.04 -5.73 -11.95
N GLY A 146 -7.18 -5.17 -11.54
CA GLY A 146 -8.30 -5.98 -11.12
C GLY A 146 -9.64 -5.26 -11.16
N PHE A 147 -10.69 -6.03 -11.22
CA PHE A 147 -12.06 -5.56 -11.08
C PHE A 147 -12.91 -6.55 -10.27
N ILE A 148 -14.05 -6.05 -9.78
CA ILE A 148 -15.14 -6.86 -9.22
C ILE A 148 -16.26 -6.92 -10.26
N TYR A 149 -16.76 -8.11 -10.52
CA TYR A 149 -17.92 -8.40 -11.35
C TYR A 149 -18.77 -9.46 -10.66
N GLU A 150 -20.07 -9.25 -10.53
CA GLU A 150 -21.01 -10.15 -9.82
C GLU A 150 -20.49 -10.55 -8.44
N ASP A 151 -20.03 -9.56 -7.65
CA ASP A 151 -19.45 -9.72 -6.30
C ASP A 151 -18.21 -10.64 -6.21
N LYS A 152 -17.58 -10.94 -7.33
CA LYS A 152 -16.36 -11.75 -7.45
C LYS A 152 -15.20 -10.92 -7.96
N GLY A 153 -14.01 -11.16 -7.42
CA GLY A 153 -12.80 -10.45 -7.76
C GLY A 153 -11.96 -11.17 -8.81
N TYR A 154 -11.49 -10.44 -9.80
CA TYR A 154 -10.65 -10.94 -10.89
C TYR A 154 -9.36 -10.13 -10.96
N ILE A 155 -8.22 -10.83 -11.00
CA ILE A 155 -6.87 -10.24 -11.07
C ILE A 155 -6.25 -10.53 -12.43
N PHE A 156 -5.63 -9.51 -13.02
CA PHE A 156 -4.85 -9.61 -14.26
C PHE A 156 -3.43 -9.15 -13.99
N THR A 157 -2.49 -10.08 -14.07
CA THR A 157 -1.08 -9.84 -13.82
C THR A 157 -0.23 -10.27 -15.04
N GLY A 158 1.07 -10.00 -15.01
CA GLY A 158 2.00 -10.30 -16.09
C GLY A 158 3.08 -9.22 -16.22
N HIS A 159 4.06 -9.47 -17.06
CA HIS A 159 5.20 -8.58 -17.26
C HIS A 159 4.79 -7.16 -17.68
N SER A 160 5.72 -6.20 -17.51
CA SER A 160 5.51 -4.86 -18.02
C SER A 160 5.19 -4.91 -19.53
N GLY A 161 4.16 -4.15 -19.92
CA GLY A 161 3.73 -4.13 -21.32
C GLY A 161 2.85 -5.33 -21.75
N ALA A 162 2.48 -6.26 -20.89
CA ALA A 162 1.58 -7.38 -21.21
C ALA A 162 0.15 -6.97 -21.60
N GLY A 163 -0.24 -5.70 -21.32
CA GLY A 163 -1.56 -5.18 -21.68
C GLY A 163 -2.53 -5.03 -20.51
N LYS A 164 -2.06 -5.14 -19.25
CA LYS A 164 -2.90 -4.99 -18.04
C LYS A 164 -3.76 -3.72 -18.08
N SER A 165 -3.12 -2.54 -18.21
CA SER A 165 -3.82 -1.25 -18.21
C SER A 165 -4.73 -1.09 -19.45
N THR A 166 -4.35 -1.64 -20.60
CA THR A 166 -5.20 -1.63 -21.80
C THR A 166 -6.46 -2.46 -21.60
N LEU A 167 -6.33 -3.62 -20.99
CA LEU A 167 -7.46 -4.49 -20.66
C LEU A 167 -8.41 -3.81 -19.68
N ILE A 168 -7.90 -3.33 -18.55
CA ILE A 168 -8.74 -2.81 -17.46
C ILE A 168 -9.50 -1.54 -17.88
N ARG A 169 -8.92 -0.70 -18.75
CA ARG A 169 -9.56 0.51 -19.28
C ARG A 169 -10.85 0.24 -20.05
N GLN A 170 -11.03 -0.96 -20.60
CA GLN A 170 -12.26 -1.35 -21.29
C GLN A 170 -13.46 -1.46 -20.34
N PHE A 171 -13.21 -1.50 -19.04
CA PHE A 171 -14.24 -1.66 -18.01
C PHE A 171 -14.56 -0.38 -17.23
N PHE A 172 -13.84 0.72 -17.47
CA PHE A 172 -14.00 1.98 -16.69
C PHE A 172 -15.41 2.58 -16.74
N ASN A 173 -16.10 2.46 -17.86
CA ASN A 173 -17.41 3.06 -18.08
C ASN A 173 -18.55 2.02 -18.06
N LYS A 174 -18.30 0.85 -17.52
CA LYS A 174 -19.28 -0.22 -17.43
C LYS A 174 -19.74 -0.34 -15.98
N PRO A 175 -21.00 0.02 -15.65
CA PRO A 175 -21.48 0.12 -14.28
C PRO A 175 -21.51 -1.22 -13.53
N GLU A 176 -21.59 -2.33 -14.27
CA GLU A 176 -21.55 -3.69 -13.73
C GLU A 176 -20.16 -4.09 -13.20
N PHE A 177 -19.09 -3.35 -13.55
CA PHE A 177 -17.73 -3.59 -13.09
C PHE A 177 -17.29 -2.54 -12.07
N THR A 178 -16.73 -2.96 -10.96
CA THR A 178 -16.00 -2.07 -10.05
C THR A 178 -14.51 -2.25 -10.27
N VAL A 179 -13.85 -1.31 -10.93
CA VAL A 179 -12.40 -1.33 -11.11
C VAL A 179 -11.72 -1.07 -9.76
N MET A 180 -10.86 -1.98 -9.33
CA MET A 180 -10.13 -1.91 -8.07
C MET A 180 -8.78 -1.21 -8.20
N GLY A 181 -8.11 -1.40 -9.33
CA GLY A 181 -6.81 -0.81 -9.62
C GLY A 181 -6.27 -1.23 -10.98
N GLU A 182 -5.41 -0.39 -11.57
CA GLU A 182 -4.74 -0.69 -12.85
C GLU A 182 -3.28 -1.16 -12.69
N ASP A 183 -2.70 -0.97 -11.51
CA ASP A 183 -1.27 -1.21 -11.27
C ASP A 183 -0.99 -2.03 -10.02
N GLN A 184 -1.83 -1.91 -8.98
CA GLN A 184 -1.61 -2.59 -7.70
C GLN A 184 -2.93 -3.00 -7.07
N VAL A 185 -2.97 -4.24 -6.59
CA VAL A 185 -4.07 -4.80 -5.80
C VAL A 185 -3.50 -5.55 -4.60
N VAL A 186 -4.32 -5.73 -3.56
CA VAL A 186 -3.95 -6.53 -2.38
C VAL A 186 -4.65 -7.87 -2.44
N LEU A 187 -3.88 -8.94 -2.25
CA LEU A 187 -4.38 -10.30 -2.07
C LEU A 187 -4.28 -10.68 -0.59
N ARG A 188 -5.40 -11.07 0.01
CA ARG A 188 -5.49 -11.49 1.41
C ARG A 188 -6.11 -12.87 1.55
N PHE A 189 -5.65 -13.61 2.56
CA PHE A 189 -6.28 -14.86 2.96
C PHE A 189 -7.05 -14.66 4.26
N ILE A 190 -8.38 -14.57 4.16
CA ILE A 190 -9.28 -14.23 5.27
C ILE A 190 -10.40 -15.29 5.35
N ASN A 191 -10.69 -15.80 6.55
CA ASN A 191 -11.77 -16.75 6.77
C ASN A 191 -11.73 -17.96 5.81
N ASN A 192 -10.53 -18.50 5.61
CA ASN A 192 -10.28 -19.67 4.75
C ASN A 192 -10.57 -19.45 3.25
N SER A 193 -10.55 -18.22 2.79
CA SER A 193 -10.72 -17.86 1.36
C SER A 193 -9.81 -16.69 0.97
N PHE A 194 -9.45 -16.65 -0.32
CA PHE A 194 -8.72 -15.53 -0.87
C PHE A 194 -9.67 -14.40 -1.23
N TRP A 195 -9.26 -13.18 -0.88
CA TRP A 195 -9.93 -11.93 -1.17
C TRP A 195 -9.00 -11.00 -1.91
N VAL A 196 -9.53 -10.22 -2.83
CA VAL A 196 -8.78 -9.17 -3.52
C VAL A 196 -9.39 -7.81 -3.19
N TYR A 197 -8.50 -6.80 -3.01
CA TYR A 197 -8.86 -5.44 -2.67
C TYR A 197 -8.12 -4.45 -3.57
N GLY A 198 -8.74 -3.31 -3.82
CA GLY A 198 -8.06 -2.21 -4.48
C GLY A 198 -7.14 -1.42 -3.56
N THR A 199 -6.30 -0.58 -4.18
CA THR A 199 -5.31 0.26 -3.49
C THR A 199 -5.44 1.73 -3.92
N PRO A 200 -4.91 2.69 -3.12
CA PRO A 200 -4.90 4.11 -3.49
C PRO A 200 -3.74 4.52 -4.42
N TRP A 201 -2.79 3.63 -4.72
CA TRP A 201 -1.51 3.97 -5.37
C TRP A 201 -1.60 4.01 -6.90
N HIS A 202 -2.55 4.78 -7.39
CA HIS A 202 -2.80 4.98 -8.83
C HIS A 202 -2.71 6.46 -9.19
N VAL A 203 -2.49 6.75 -10.46
CA VAL A 203 -2.48 8.13 -10.98
C VAL A 203 -3.90 8.65 -11.16
N ASP A 204 -4.80 7.82 -11.69
CA ASP A 204 -6.18 8.19 -11.98
C ASP A 204 -7.12 7.72 -10.86
N PRO A 205 -7.83 8.65 -10.17
CA PRO A 205 -8.75 8.29 -9.09
C PRO A 205 -9.98 7.49 -9.57
N ARG A 206 -10.27 7.46 -10.88
CA ARG A 206 -11.37 6.67 -11.43
C ARG A 206 -11.11 5.18 -11.37
N VAL A 207 -9.83 4.80 -11.34
CA VAL A 207 -9.38 3.40 -11.41
C VAL A 207 -9.02 2.81 -10.06
N CYS A 208 -9.49 3.40 -8.97
CA CYS A 208 -9.25 2.86 -7.64
C CYS A 208 -10.56 2.74 -6.85
N SER A 209 -10.68 1.66 -6.10
CA SER A 209 -11.80 1.40 -5.21
C SER A 209 -11.32 0.73 -3.93
N PRO A 210 -11.79 1.14 -2.73
CA PRO A 210 -11.47 0.46 -1.48
C PRO A 210 -12.22 -0.87 -1.30
N LYS A 211 -13.14 -1.19 -2.21
CA LYS A 211 -13.92 -2.43 -2.13
C LYS A 211 -13.04 -3.66 -2.26
N GLY A 212 -13.46 -4.73 -1.62
CA GLY A 212 -12.91 -6.07 -1.77
C GLY A 212 -13.98 -7.06 -2.17
N ALA A 213 -13.54 -8.20 -2.76
CA ALA A 213 -14.40 -9.32 -3.10
C ALA A 213 -13.65 -10.65 -2.98
N PRO A 214 -14.35 -11.76 -2.79
CA PRO A 214 -13.76 -13.10 -2.91
C PRO A 214 -13.08 -13.26 -4.26
N LEU A 215 -11.87 -13.81 -4.25
CA LEU A 215 -11.10 -14.05 -5.47
C LEU A 215 -11.70 -15.20 -6.27
N GLU A 216 -12.09 -14.93 -7.50
CA GLU A 216 -12.57 -15.97 -8.45
C GLU A 216 -11.43 -16.48 -9.35
N GLY A 217 -10.53 -15.59 -9.79
CA GLY A 217 -9.46 -16.00 -10.68
C GLY A 217 -8.31 -15.01 -10.81
N ILE A 218 -7.15 -15.57 -11.14
CA ILE A 218 -5.93 -14.83 -11.48
C ILE A 218 -5.57 -15.18 -12.91
N PHE A 219 -5.43 -14.17 -13.76
CA PHE A 219 -5.11 -14.31 -15.18
C PHE A 219 -3.71 -13.74 -15.44
N PHE A 220 -2.82 -14.58 -15.98
CA PHE A 220 -1.48 -14.19 -16.38
C PHE A 220 -1.50 -13.78 -17.85
N LEU A 221 -1.38 -12.47 -18.11
CA LEU A 221 -1.46 -11.92 -19.44
C LEU A 221 -0.16 -12.15 -20.21
N LYS A 222 -0.28 -12.71 -21.41
CA LYS A 222 0.81 -12.83 -22.39
C LYS A 222 0.34 -12.24 -23.72
N LYS A 223 1.23 -11.58 -24.45
CA LYS A 223 0.91 -11.08 -25.80
C LYS A 223 0.95 -12.23 -26.78
N GLU A 224 -0.17 -12.47 -27.43
CA GLU A 224 -0.32 -13.47 -28.46
C GLU A 224 -1.11 -12.94 -29.67
N TYR A 225 -0.93 -13.58 -30.81
CA TYR A 225 -1.68 -13.19 -32.04
C TYR A 225 -3.17 -13.52 -31.95
N LYS A 226 -3.55 -14.49 -31.13
CA LYS A 226 -4.95 -14.91 -30.93
C LYS A 226 -5.30 -14.82 -29.46
N ASN A 227 -6.52 -14.35 -29.21
CA ASN A 227 -7.08 -14.37 -27.86
C ASN A 227 -7.44 -15.81 -27.49
N GLN A 228 -6.82 -16.31 -26.44
CA GLN A 228 -7.08 -17.64 -25.90
C GLN A 228 -6.92 -17.63 -24.38
N ILE A 229 -7.61 -18.51 -23.70
CA ILE A 229 -7.48 -18.74 -22.26
C ILE A 229 -7.08 -20.20 -22.06
N ASN A 230 -5.95 -20.41 -21.40
CA ASN A 230 -5.43 -21.73 -21.08
C ASN A 230 -5.26 -21.86 -19.58
N SER A 231 -5.59 -23.04 -19.03
CA SER A 231 -5.24 -23.36 -17.65
C SER A 231 -3.73 -23.56 -17.53
N ILE A 232 -3.17 -23.11 -16.41
CA ILE A 232 -1.76 -23.35 -16.07
C ILE A 232 -1.67 -24.25 -14.83
N ARG A 233 -0.55 -24.92 -14.66
CA ARG A 233 -0.29 -25.72 -13.45
C ARG A 233 -0.13 -24.79 -12.24
N LYS A 234 -0.53 -25.26 -11.07
CA LYS A 234 -0.47 -24.48 -9.83
C LYS A 234 0.94 -23.93 -9.54
N ILE A 235 1.97 -24.76 -9.77
CA ILE A 235 3.35 -24.36 -9.51
C ILE A 235 3.80 -23.20 -10.42
N GLU A 236 3.46 -23.27 -11.71
CA GLU A 236 3.74 -22.20 -12.68
C GLU A 236 3.00 -20.91 -12.32
N GLY A 237 1.75 -21.04 -11.84
CA GLY A 237 0.97 -19.89 -11.36
C GLY A 237 1.60 -19.24 -10.14
N ILE A 238 2.17 -20.00 -9.21
CA ILE A 238 2.89 -19.46 -8.04
C ILE A 238 4.17 -18.75 -8.48
N GLU A 239 4.94 -19.33 -9.39
CA GLU A 239 6.17 -18.73 -9.92
C GLU A 239 5.90 -17.39 -10.62
N GLU A 240 4.90 -17.34 -11.48
CA GLU A 240 4.46 -16.10 -12.17
C GLU A 240 3.94 -15.05 -11.16
N LEU A 241 3.21 -15.47 -10.13
CA LEU A 241 2.67 -14.58 -9.10
C LEU A 241 3.79 -13.94 -8.28
N LEU A 242 4.79 -14.73 -7.86
CA LEU A 242 5.93 -14.24 -7.08
C LEU A 242 6.74 -13.18 -7.84
N GLN A 243 6.80 -13.23 -9.16
CA GLN A 243 7.48 -12.20 -9.97
C GLN A 243 6.77 -10.84 -9.93
N THR A 244 5.50 -10.81 -9.57
CA THR A 244 4.68 -9.61 -9.51
C THR A 244 4.32 -9.19 -8.09
N ALA A 245 4.72 -9.96 -7.08
CA ALA A 245 4.46 -9.70 -5.68
C ALA A 245 5.49 -8.76 -5.07
N PHE A 246 5.02 -7.80 -4.26
CA PHE A 246 5.86 -6.95 -3.42
C PHE A 246 6.15 -7.69 -2.10
N VAL A 247 7.13 -8.57 -2.14
CA VAL A 247 7.52 -9.39 -0.98
C VAL A 247 8.71 -8.74 -0.26
N PRO A 248 8.62 -8.44 1.03
CA PRO A 248 9.76 -7.96 1.81
C PRO A 248 10.72 -9.13 2.15
N TYR A 249 11.59 -9.49 1.22
CA TYR A 249 12.52 -10.64 1.32
C TYR A 249 13.52 -10.58 2.48
N TYR A 250 13.58 -9.44 3.18
CA TYR A 250 14.46 -9.21 4.32
C TYR A 250 13.81 -9.54 5.69
N ARG A 251 12.61 -10.06 5.69
CA ARG A 251 11.86 -10.43 6.90
C ARG A 251 11.83 -11.94 7.09
#